data_bb1222bd9d168f0320866e5ee0377cf0
#
_entry.id   bb1222bd9d168f0320866e5ee0377cf0
#
_cell.length_a   1.000
_cell.length_b   1.000
_cell.length_c   1.000
_cell.angle_alpha   90.00
_cell.angle_beta   90.00
_cell.angle_gamma   90.00
#
_symmetry.space_group_name_H-M   'P 1'
#
loop_
_entity.id
_entity.type
_entity.pdbx_description
1 polymer ?
#
loop_
_entity_poly.entity_id
_entity_poly.type
_entity_poly.pdbx_seq_one_letter_code
_entity_poly.pdbx_strand_id
1 'polypeptide(L)' 'MLDSIQKRLEELPSRPGVYLMKDAAGKIIYVGKAKVLAHRVRSYFDGRPKAGHRAAMLMLPYIRDIEWIVTDT' A
#
# COMPACT_ATOMS: atom_id res chain seq x y z
N MET A 1 -13.65 6.13 -6.65
CA MET A 1 -13.10 5.53 -5.42
C MET A 1 -12.02 4.52 -5.70
N LEU A 2 -12.36 3.41 -6.34
CA LEU A 2 -11.37 2.40 -6.71
C LEU A 2 -10.38 2.93 -7.75
N ASP A 3 -10.80 3.93 -8.51
CA ASP A 3 -9.96 4.48 -9.56
C ASP A 3 -8.69 5.12 -9.02
N SER A 4 -8.76 5.82 -7.89
CA SER A 4 -7.55 6.45 -7.34
C SER A 4 -6.60 5.41 -6.77
N ILE A 5 -7.11 4.35 -6.16
CA ILE A 5 -6.27 3.25 -5.67
C ILE A 5 -5.64 2.53 -6.86
N GLN A 6 -6.43 2.23 -7.89
CA GLN A 6 -5.93 1.54 -9.08
C GLN A 6 -4.81 2.34 -9.73
N LYS A 7 -4.99 3.64 -9.85
CA LYS A 7 -3.99 4.51 -10.45
C LYS A 7 -2.70 4.50 -9.64
N ARG A 8 -2.80 4.58 -8.30
CA ARG A 8 -1.63 4.51 -7.44
C ARG A 8 -0.89 3.20 -7.59
N LEU A 9 -1.64 2.09 -7.65
CA LEU A 9 -1.03 0.78 -7.82
C LEU A 9 -0.23 0.68 -9.12
N GLU A 10 -0.71 1.33 -10.18
CA GLU A 10 -0.01 1.33 -11.46
C GLU A 10 1.25 2.18 -11.43
N GLU A 11 1.29 3.21 -10.58
CA GLU A 11 2.42 4.11 -10.50
C GLU A 11 3.53 3.63 -9.57
N LEU A 12 3.28 2.60 -8.79
CA LEU A 12 4.27 2.12 -7.81
C LEU A 12 5.57 1.70 -8.48
N PRO A 13 6.72 2.19 -7.98
CA PRO A 13 8.00 1.78 -8.54
C PRO A 13 8.45 0.43 -8.03
N SER A 14 9.29 -0.24 -8.82
CA SER A 14 9.93 -1.50 -8.40
C SER A 14 11.23 -1.17 -7.66
N ARG A 15 11.09 -0.40 -6.58
CA ARG A 15 12.21 0.09 -5.79
C ARG A 15 11.91 -0.05 -4.31
N PRO A 16 12.96 -0.04 -3.47
CA PRO A 16 12.72 -0.09 -2.04
C PRO A 16 12.16 1.21 -1.51
N GLY A 17 11.39 1.14 -0.45
CA GLY A 17 10.85 2.34 0.15
C GLY A 17 9.88 2.07 1.26
N VAL A 18 9.21 3.14 1.67
CA VAL A 18 8.17 3.14 2.69
C VAL A 18 6.86 3.48 2.00
N TYR A 19 5.81 2.73 2.31
CA TYR A 19 4.49 3.03 1.79
C TYR A 19 3.57 3.44 2.95
N LEU A 20 2.66 4.37 2.63
CA LEU A 20 1.73 4.95 3.60
C LEU A 20 0.32 4.79 3.04
N MET A 21 -0.54 4.13 3.80
CA MET A 21 -1.92 3.91 3.40
C MET A 21 -2.80 4.88 4.17
N LYS A 22 -3.68 5.58 3.45
CA LYS A 22 -4.51 6.64 4.01
C LYS A 22 -5.98 6.32 3.85
N ASP A 23 -6.78 6.84 4.78
CA ASP A 23 -8.22 6.70 4.72
C ASP A 23 -8.86 7.87 3.96
N ALA A 24 -10.19 7.92 3.95
CA ALA A 24 -10.93 8.93 3.22
C ALA A 24 -10.69 10.35 3.75
N ALA A 25 -10.28 10.47 5.00
CA ALA A 25 -9.97 11.77 5.60
C ALA A 25 -8.52 12.19 5.37
N GLY A 26 -7.74 11.38 4.66
CA GLY A 26 -6.34 11.66 4.43
C GLY A 26 -5.44 11.29 5.59
N LYS A 27 -5.98 10.57 6.57
CA LYS A 27 -5.21 10.14 7.73
C LYS A 27 -4.42 8.88 7.40
N ILE A 28 -3.15 8.86 7.81
CA ILE A 28 -2.32 7.67 7.63
C ILE A 28 -2.78 6.60 8.62
N ILE A 29 -3.23 5.45 8.10
CA ILE A 29 -3.73 4.37 8.94
C ILE A 29 -2.81 3.16 8.92
N TYR A 30 -1.81 3.14 8.03
CA TYR A 30 -0.82 2.08 8.02
C TYR A 30 0.45 2.55 7.34
N VAL A 31 1.60 2.14 7.87
CA VAL A 31 2.92 2.43 7.31
C VAL A 31 3.70 1.13 7.26
N GLY A 32 4.34 0.87 6.12
CA GLY A 32 5.16 -0.33 5.99
C GLY A 32 6.39 -0.07 5.14
N LYS A 33 7.35 -0.99 5.23
CA LYS A 33 8.58 -0.95 4.43
C LYS A 33 8.55 -2.08 3.42
N ALA A 34 9.18 -1.86 2.29
CA ALA A 34 9.24 -2.87 1.24
C ALA A 34 10.56 -2.78 0.50
N LYS A 35 11.08 -3.92 0.09
CA LYS A 35 12.25 -3.96 -0.81
C LYS A 35 11.84 -3.65 -2.23
N VAL A 36 10.62 -4.04 -2.60
CA VAL A 36 10.03 -3.72 -3.91
C VAL A 36 8.62 -3.22 -3.64
N LEU A 37 8.44 -1.91 -3.68
CA LEU A 37 7.17 -1.28 -3.35
C LEU A 37 6.01 -1.84 -4.18
N ALA A 38 6.22 -1.95 -5.49
CA ALA A 38 5.17 -2.43 -6.37
C ALA A 38 4.66 -3.82 -5.96
N HIS A 39 5.57 -4.74 -5.64
CA HIS A 39 5.19 -6.09 -5.23
C HIS A 39 4.45 -6.09 -3.90
N ARG A 40 5.02 -5.41 -2.93
CA ARG A 40 4.47 -5.45 -1.57
C ARG A 40 3.09 -4.82 -1.51
N VAL A 41 2.95 -3.64 -2.07
CA VAL A 41 1.68 -2.92 -1.98
C VAL A 41 0.60 -3.63 -2.80
N ARG A 42 0.93 -4.05 -4.02
CA ARG A 42 -0.05 -4.76 -4.84
C ARG A 42 -0.52 -6.06 -4.21
N SER A 43 0.35 -6.71 -3.41
CA SER A 43 0.00 -7.98 -2.79
C SER A 43 -1.16 -7.85 -1.81
N TYR A 44 -1.40 -6.67 -1.24
CA TYR A 44 -2.54 -6.46 -0.38
C TYR A 44 -3.86 -6.44 -1.14
N PHE A 45 -3.82 -6.15 -2.42
CA PHE A 45 -5.01 -5.96 -3.23
C PHE A 45 -5.25 -7.08 -4.24
N ASP A 46 -4.49 -8.18 -4.16
CA ASP A 46 -4.64 -9.28 -5.09
C ASP A 46 -5.68 -10.31 -4.63
N GLY A 47 -6.34 -10.05 -3.51
CA GLY A 47 -7.41 -10.90 -3.02
C GLY A 47 -6.96 -12.12 -2.24
N ARG A 48 -5.66 -12.30 -2.00
CA ARG A 48 -5.14 -13.45 -1.29
C ARG A 48 -4.71 -13.05 0.12
N PRO A 49 -5.08 -13.86 1.13
CA PRO A 49 -4.58 -13.61 2.47
C PRO A 49 -3.07 -13.86 2.51
N LYS A 50 -2.38 -13.01 3.27
CA LYS A 50 -0.92 -13.09 3.41
C LYS A 50 -0.57 -13.26 4.87
N ALA A 51 0.20 -14.29 5.19
CA ALA A 51 0.72 -14.47 6.53
C ALA A 51 1.63 -13.29 6.88
N GLY A 52 1.50 -12.79 8.10
CA GLY A 52 2.33 -11.66 8.56
C GLY A 52 1.83 -10.28 8.16
N HIS A 53 0.76 -10.20 7.36
CA HIS A 53 0.23 -8.92 6.91
C HIS A 53 -1.17 -8.66 7.46
N ARG A 54 -1.50 -9.28 8.59
CA ARG A 54 -2.85 -9.26 9.11
C ARG A 54 -3.35 -7.84 9.43
N ALA A 55 -2.49 -7.03 10.05
CA ALA A 55 -2.88 -5.68 10.42
C ALA A 55 -3.25 -4.84 9.19
N ALA A 56 -2.42 -4.92 8.15
CA ALA A 56 -2.70 -4.20 6.92
C ALA A 56 -3.95 -4.72 6.22
N MET A 57 -4.16 -6.05 6.26
CA MET A 57 -5.36 -6.64 5.65
C MET A 57 -6.63 -6.14 6.32
N LEU A 58 -6.60 -5.91 7.63
CA LEU A 58 -7.74 -5.37 8.34
C LEU A 58 -8.05 -3.92 7.97
N MET A 59 -7.03 -3.19 7.48
CA MET A 59 -7.20 -1.79 7.08
C MET A 59 -7.70 -1.64 5.64
N LEU A 60 -7.61 -2.70 4.83
CA LEU A 60 -7.95 -2.62 3.41
C LEU A 60 -9.30 -1.95 3.11
N PRO A 61 -10.39 -2.27 3.83
CA PRO A 61 -11.68 -1.65 3.51
C PRO A 61 -11.71 -0.14 3.72
N TYR A 62 -10.76 0.39 4.48
CA TYR A 62 -10.73 1.82 4.83
C TYR A 62 -9.73 2.60 3.98
N ILE A 63 -8.89 1.92 3.21
CA ILE A 63 -7.85 2.58 2.42
C ILE A 63 -8.48 3.27 1.23
N ARG A 64 -8.17 4.56 1.07
CA ARG A 64 -8.66 5.37 -0.05
C ARG A 64 -7.55 6.02 -0.83
N ASP A 65 -6.31 5.97 -0.33
CA ASP A 65 -5.16 6.51 -1.04
C ASP A 65 -3.89 5.81 -0.55
N ILE A 66 -2.87 5.81 -1.40
CA ILE A 66 -1.58 5.20 -1.10
C ILE A 66 -0.50 6.19 -1.52
N GLU A 67 0.44 6.45 -0.62
CA GLU A 67 1.63 7.23 -0.92
C GLU A 67 2.86 6.41 -0.60
N TRP A 68 4.00 6.83 -1.13
CA TRP A 68 5.23 6.12 -0.86
C TRP A 68 6.42 7.06 -0.95
N ILE A 69 7.52 6.65 -0.30
CA ILE A 69 8.79 7.37 -0.31
C ILE A 69 9.84 6.35 -0.72
N VAL A 70 10.50 6.59 -1.84
CA VAL A 70 11.57 5.71 -2.31
C VAL A 70 12.81 5.94 -1.44
N THR A 71 13.48 4.85 -1.04
CA THR A 71 14.68 4.92 -0.22
C THR A 71 15.79 4.15 -0.91
N ASP A 72 17.00 4.24 -0.36
CA ASP A 72 18.15 3.51 -0.91
C ASP A 72 18.21 2.07 -0.41
N THR A 73 17.47 1.73 0.62
CA THR A 73 17.50 0.38 1.17
C THR A 73 16.11 -0.11 1.49
#